data_94245e716609ed6782f36c2b399157c0
#
_entry.id   94245e716609ed6782f36c2b399157c0
#
_cell.length_a   1.000
_cell.length_b   1.000
_cell.length_c   1.000
_cell.angle_alpha   90.00
_cell.angle_beta   90.00
_cell.angle_gamma   90.00
#
_symmetry.space_group_name_H-M   'P 1'
#
loop_
_entity.id
_entity.type
_entity.pdbx_description
1 polymer ?
#
loop_
_entity_poly.entity_id
_entity_poly.type
_entity_poly.pdbx_seq_one_letter_code
_entity_poly.pdbx_strand_id
1 'polypeptide(L)'
;MKLHFRRGILALGTVLATMTLFAAGYALGSNRYGQPKTIIHVVEVQWRPGVTDAQKQQVLDGIRNMAAQIPGIENIWLKPARLEPRDFSTAFAIEFKDRAAADAYAESAAHNAFDKMYVPLRANSLSIQVSN
;
A
#
# COMPACT_ATOMS: atom_id res chain seq x y z
N MET A 1 -1.20 48.19 -37.12
CA MET A 1 -1.80 46.87 -37.39
C MET A 1 -0.95 45.67 -36.92
N LYS A 2 0.40 45.69 -37.04
CA LYS A 2 1.27 44.55 -36.60
C LYS A 2 1.33 44.30 -35.07
N LEU A 3 1.12 45.31 -34.22
CA LEU A 3 1.25 45.18 -32.76
C LEU A 3 0.05 44.47 -32.12
N HIS A 4 -1.15 44.67 -32.63
CA HIS A 4 -2.36 44.02 -32.12
C HIS A 4 -2.41 42.53 -32.49
N PHE A 5 -1.89 42.17 -33.66
CA PHE A 5 -1.80 40.78 -34.12
C PHE A 5 -0.84 39.96 -33.25
N ARG A 6 0.34 40.50 -32.88
CA ARG A 6 1.31 39.83 -31.98
C ARG A 6 0.77 39.63 -30.58
N ARG A 7 -0.01 40.60 -30.03
CA ARG A 7 -0.66 40.48 -28.71
C ARG A 7 -1.75 39.41 -28.72
N GLY A 8 -2.51 39.27 -29.80
CA GLY A 8 -3.51 38.22 -29.94
C GLY A 8 -2.93 36.81 -30.00
N ILE A 9 -1.80 36.62 -30.72
CA ILE A 9 -1.13 35.32 -30.80
C ILE A 9 -0.52 34.92 -29.45
N LEU A 10 0.07 35.87 -28.71
CA LEU A 10 0.59 35.60 -27.36
C LEU A 10 -0.52 35.22 -26.38
N ALA A 11 -1.62 35.94 -26.39
CA ALA A 11 -2.78 35.65 -25.53
C ALA A 11 -3.38 34.26 -25.85
N LEU A 12 -3.54 33.93 -27.13
CA LEU A 12 -4.07 32.64 -27.57
C LEU A 12 -3.14 31.49 -27.16
N GLY A 13 -1.81 31.66 -27.33
CA GLY A 13 -0.82 30.70 -26.91
C GLY A 13 -0.81 30.45 -25.41
N THR A 14 -0.98 31.49 -24.59
CA THR A 14 -1.04 31.38 -23.13
C THR A 14 -2.30 30.64 -22.68
N VAL A 15 -3.47 30.95 -23.27
CA VAL A 15 -4.72 30.25 -22.97
C VAL A 15 -4.64 28.77 -23.36
N LEU A 16 -4.07 28.46 -24.51
CA LEU A 16 -3.90 27.06 -24.96
C LEU A 16 -2.96 26.29 -24.03
N ALA A 17 -1.85 26.88 -23.61
CA ALA A 17 -0.88 26.26 -22.69
C ALA A 17 -1.48 26.02 -21.30
N THR A 18 -2.25 26.98 -20.78
CA THR A 18 -2.93 26.79 -19.49
C THR A 18 -4.02 25.72 -19.55
N MET A 19 -4.80 25.66 -20.62
CA MET A 19 -5.80 24.60 -20.81
C MET A 19 -5.15 23.21 -20.92
N THR A 20 -4.03 23.09 -21.60
CA THR A 20 -3.32 21.81 -21.73
C THR A 20 -2.75 21.35 -20.39
N LEU A 21 -2.18 22.25 -19.59
CA LEU A 21 -1.69 21.97 -18.24
C LEU A 21 -2.83 21.57 -17.29
N PHE A 22 -3.97 22.24 -17.41
CA PHE A 22 -5.14 21.90 -16.58
C PHE A 22 -5.73 20.54 -16.96
N ALA A 23 -5.84 20.23 -18.26
CA ALA A 23 -6.31 18.94 -18.74
C ALA A 23 -5.37 17.80 -18.35
N ALA A 24 -4.04 18.00 -18.45
CA ALA A 24 -3.05 17.04 -18.01
C ALA A 24 -3.10 16.83 -16.48
N GLY A 25 -3.22 17.91 -15.70
CA GLY A 25 -3.38 17.84 -14.25
C GLY A 25 -4.65 17.10 -13.82
N TYR A 26 -5.76 17.35 -14.51
CA TYR A 26 -7.02 16.65 -14.27
C TYR A 26 -6.93 15.16 -14.62
N ALA A 27 -6.33 14.80 -15.74
CA ALA A 27 -6.15 13.41 -16.17
C ALA A 27 -5.24 12.62 -15.21
N LEU A 28 -4.20 13.26 -14.67
CA LEU A 28 -3.30 12.65 -13.68
C LEU A 28 -3.90 12.61 -12.26
N GLY A 29 -4.82 13.54 -11.93
CA GLY A 29 -5.44 13.63 -10.60
C GLY A 29 -6.76 12.87 -10.45
N SER A 30 -7.41 12.49 -11.55
CA SER A 30 -8.70 11.80 -11.51
C SER A 30 -8.54 10.28 -11.43
N ASN A 31 -8.09 9.80 -10.28
CA ASN A 31 -8.01 8.36 -10.03
C ASN A 31 -9.40 7.80 -9.63
N ARG A 32 -10.30 7.69 -10.59
CA ARG A 32 -11.58 7.01 -10.40
C ARG A 32 -11.39 5.52 -10.65
N TYR A 33 -11.18 4.74 -9.61
CA TYR A 33 -11.10 3.28 -9.69
C TYR A 33 -10.06 2.71 -10.66
N GLY A 34 -9.27 3.58 -11.33
CA GLY A 34 -8.11 3.20 -12.12
C GLY A 34 -6.93 2.90 -11.21
N GLN A 35 -7.05 1.83 -10.42
CA GLN A 35 -6.04 1.42 -9.47
C GLN A 35 -4.89 0.69 -10.18
N PRO A 36 -3.67 0.78 -9.66
CA PRO A 36 -2.60 -0.09 -10.11
C PRO A 36 -3.00 -1.54 -9.88
N LYS A 37 -2.52 -2.45 -10.74
CA LYS A 37 -2.77 -3.90 -10.61
C LYS A 37 -1.91 -4.50 -9.52
N THR A 38 -2.01 -3.96 -8.31
CA THR A 38 -1.32 -4.44 -7.12
C THR A 38 -2.15 -5.48 -6.39
N ILE A 39 -1.50 -6.26 -5.54
CA ILE A 39 -2.16 -7.17 -4.60
C ILE A 39 -1.97 -6.60 -3.21
N ILE A 40 -3.05 -6.39 -2.48
CA ILE A 40 -3.00 -5.98 -1.09
C ILE A 40 -3.38 -7.19 -0.23
N HIS A 41 -2.44 -7.64 0.59
CA HIS A 41 -2.63 -8.70 1.57
C HIS A 41 -2.88 -8.09 2.93
N VAL A 42 -4.08 -8.28 3.47
CA VAL A 42 -4.50 -7.78 4.78
C VAL A 42 -4.55 -8.92 5.76
N VAL A 43 -3.98 -8.73 6.94
CA VAL A 43 -3.98 -9.71 8.02
C VAL A 43 -4.48 -9.07 9.30
N GLU A 44 -5.49 -9.67 9.92
CA GLU A 44 -5.95 -9.35 11.26
C GLU A 44 -5.47 -10.42 12.24
N VAL A 45 -5.06 -10.00 13.43
CA VAL A 45 -4.41 -10.88 14.41
C VAL A 45 -5.14 -10.81 15.74
N GLN A 46 -5.50 -12.00 16.24
CA GLN A 46 -5.86 -12.24 17.62
C GLN A 46 -4.66 -12.86 18.34
N TRP A 47 -4.18 -12.22 19.38
CA TRP A 47 -3.04 -12.69 20.13
C TRP A 47 -3.41 -13.72 21.19
N ARG A 48 -2.48 -14.62 21.51
CA ARG A 48 -2.65 -15.53 22.64
C ARG A 48 -2.69 -14.75 23.96
N PRO A 49 -3.41 -15.26 24.99
CA PRO A 49 -3.34 -14.70 26.33
C PRO A 49 -1.89 -14.60 26.81
N GLY A 50 -1.53 -13.46 27.41
CA GLY A 50 -0.20 -13.21 27.94
C GLY A 50 0.81 -12.63 26.95
N VAL A 51 0.49 -12.48 25.67
CA VAL A 51 1.36 -11.79 24.72
C VAL A 51 1.43 -10.30 25.07
N THR A 52 2.64 -9.84 25.35
CA THR A 52 2.91 -8.46 25.76
C THR A 52 2.91 -7.48 24.57
N ASP A 53 2.72 -6.19 24.85
CA ASP A 53 2.78 -5.16 23.81
C ASP A 53 4.18 -5.05 23.18
N ALA A 54 5.24 -5.35 23.95
CA ALA A 54 6.59 -5.44 23.41
C ALA A 54 6.75 -6.57 22.37
N GLN A 55 6.13 -7.72 22.62
CA GLN A 55 6.12 -8.82 21.66
C GLN A 55 5.30 -8.48 20.42
N LYS A 56 4.16 -7.83 20.57
CA LYS A 56 3.36 -7.35 19.43
C LYS A 56 4.16 -6.35 18.59
N GLN A 57 4.85 -5.41 19.24
CA GLN A 57 5.72 -4.45 18.54
C GLN A 57 6.86 -5.15 17.81
N GLN A 58 7.47 -6.15 18.43
CA GLN A 58 8.53 -6.96 17.79
C GLN A 58 8.02 -7.65 16.51
N VAL A 59 6.77 -8.13 16.48
CA VAL A 59 6.16 -8.67 15.27
C VAL A 59 6.00 -7.59 14.19
N LEU A 60 5.52 -6.40 14.54
CA LEU A 60 5.38 -5.30 13.59
C LEU A 60 6.73 -4.85 13.03
N ASP A 61 7.78 -4.84 13.84
CA ASP A 61 9.15 -4.56 13.39
C ASP A 61 9.68 -5.69 12.50
N GLY A 62 9.31 -6.94 12.81
CA GLY A 62 9.59 -8.10 11.97
C GLY A 62 8.99 -7.96 10.56
N ILE A 63 7.77 -7.41 10.44
CA ILE A 63 7.15 -7.13 9.13
C ILE A 63 7.97 -6.08 8.35
N ARG A 64 8.44 -5.02 9.00
CA ARG A 64 9.31 -4.01 8.35
C ARG A 64 10.59 -4.64 7.82
N ASN A 65 11.23 -5.45 8.65
CA ASN A 65 12.48 -6.13 8.30
C ASN A 65 12.31 -7.14 7.16
N MET A 66 11.20 -7.88 7.18
CA MET A 66 10.84 -8.81 6.12
C MET A 66 10.56 -8.06 4.81
N ALA A 67 9.76 -6.99 4.86
CA ALA A 67 9.43 -6.19 3.68
C ALA A 67 10.66 -5.60 3.00
N ALA A 68 11.66 -5.20 3.78
CA ALA A 68 12.93 -4.68 3.24
C ALA A 68 13.76 -5.75 2.48
N GLN A 69 13.49 -7.04 2.69
CA GLN A 69 14.23 -8.14 2.11
C GLN A 69 13.52 -8.79 0.91
N ILE A 70 12.23 -8.54 0.72
CA ILE A 70 11.44 -9.21 -0.31
C ILE A 70 11.19 -8.26 -1.48
N PRO A 71 11.77 -8.51 -2.66
CA PRO A 71 11.51 -7.72 -3.85
C PRO A 71 10.03 -7.78 -4.25
N GLY A 72 9.49 -6.64 -4.64
CA GLY A 72 8.10 -6.52 -5.10
C GLY A 72 7.09 -6.23 -3.99
N ILE A 73 7.51 -6.08 -2.73
CA ILE A 73 6.72 -5.37 -1.73
C ILE A 73 6.90 -3.87 -1.97
N GLU A 74 5.80 -3.16 -2.21
CA GLU A 74 5.80 -1.72 -2.50
C GLU A 74 5.43 -0.88 -1.30
N ASN A 75 4.56 -1.40 -0.43
CA ASN A 75 4.12 -0.68 0.75
C ASN A 75 3.69 -1.62 1.87
N ILE A 76 3.70 -1.10 3.12
CA ILE A 76 3.18 -1.78 4.31
C ILE A 76 2.40 -0.81 5.18
N TRP A 77 1.30 -1.26 5.75
CA TRP A 77 0.52 -0.54 6.75
C TRP A 77 0.50 -1.37 8.03
N LEU A 78 0.94 -0.78 9.14
CA LEU A 78 1.14 -1.48 10.42
C LEU A 78 0.23 -0.97 11.52
N LYS A 79 -0.66 -0.02 11.21
CA LYS A 79 -1.59 0.56 12.16
C LYS A 79 -2.98 0.61 11.54
N PRO A 80 -3.91 -0.22 12.00
CA PRO A 80 -5.30 -0.15 11.54
C PRO A 80 -5.95 1.14 12.04
N ALA A 81 -6.83 1.72 11.24
CA ALA A 81 -7.70 2.80 11.66
C ALA A 81 -8.87 2.29 12.51
N ARG A 82 -9.35 1.08 12.22
CA ARG A 82 -10.42 0.39 12.92
C ARG A 82 -10.26 -1.12 12.76
N LEU A 83 -10.63 -1.88 13.77
CA LEU A 83 -10.67 -3.34 13.77
C LEU A 83 -12.04 -3.84 14.27
N GLU A 84 -12.58 -4.81 13.57
CA GLU A 84 -13.78 -5.55 13.94
C GLU A 84 -13.68 -6.98 13.40
N PRO A 85 -14.02 -8.00 14.18
CA PRO A 85 -14.52 -7.93 15.56
C PRO A 85 -13.43 -7.52 16.57
N ARG A 86 -13.82 -7.08 17.78
CA ARG A 86 -12.93 -6.48 18.79
C ARG A 86 -11.93 -7.43 19.45
N ASP A 87 -12.07 -8.73 19.25
CA ASP A 87 -11.13 -9.75 19.71
C ASP A 87 -9.85 -9.79 18.84
N PHE A 88 -9.89 -9.22 17.65
CA PHE A 88 -8.71 -8.90 16.86
C PHE A 88 -8.18 -7.52 17.28
N SER A 89 -6.95 -7.45 17.72
CA SER A 89 -6.37 -6.22 18.28
C SER A 89 -5.18 -5.66 17.51
N THR A 90 -4.77 -6.33 16.44
CA THR A 90 -3.72 -5.89 15.53
C THR A 90 -4.12 -6.23 14.11
N ALA A 91 -3.83 -5.35 13.17
CA ALA A 91 -3.86 -5.67 11.76
C ALA A 91 -2.68 -5.01 11.05
N PHE A 92 -2.30 -5.62 9.94
CA PHE A 92 -1.34 -5.05 9.01
C PHE A 92 -1.74 -5.36 7.58
N ALA A 93 -1.21 -4.59 6.65
CA ALA A 93 -1.37 -4.86 5.23
C ALA A 93 -0.03 -4.75 4.51
N ILE A 94 0.14 -5.54 3.46
CA ILE A 94 1.31 -5.56 2.59
C ILE A 94 0.82 -5.41 1.15
N GLU A 95 1.37 -4.46 0.42
CA GLU A 95 1.10 -4.25 -0.99
C GLU A 95 2.22 -4.84 -1.84
N PHE A 96 1.86 -5.70 -2.76
CA PHE A 96 2.75 -6.29 -3.74
C PHE A 96 2.50 -5.67 -5.11
N LYS A 97 3.56 -5.44 -5.88
CA LYS A 97 3.48 -4.86 -7.23
C LYS A 97 2.60 -5.65 -8.19
N ASP A 98 2.49 -6.97 -8.00
CA ASP A 98 1.72 -7.88 -8.84
C ASP A 98 1.49 -9.24 -8.14
N ARG A 99 0.73 -10.11 -8.80
CA ARG A 99 0.45 -11.47 -8.32
C ARG A 99 1.72 -12.30 -8.14
N ALA A 100 2.67 -12.21 -9.05
CA ALA A 100 3.90 -13.01 -8.99
C ALA A 100 4.74 -12.65 -7.76
N ALA A 101 4.78 -11.35 -7.40
CA ALA A 101 5.44 -10.90 -6.17
C ALA A 101 4.74 -11.42 -4.90
N ALA A 102 3.40 -11.44 -4.89
CA ALA A 102 2.64 -11.98 -3.77
C ALA A 102 2.82 -13.50 -3.61
N ASP A 103 2.90 -14.23 -4.70
CA ASP A 103 3.13 -15.67 -4.69
C ASP A 103 4.58 -15.98 -4.21
N ALA A 104 5.58 -15.24 -4.72
CA ALA A 104 6.97 -15.39 -4.32
C ALA A 104 7.22 -15.02 -2.84
N TYR A 105 6.47 -14.06 -2.30
CA TYR A 105 6.49 -13.70 -0.88
C TYR A 105 6.21 -14.89 0.02
N ALA A 106 5.16 -15.66 -0.26
CA ALA A 106 4.73 -16.78 0.60
C ALA A 106 5.81 -17.86 0.75
N GLU A 107 6.68 -18.02 -0.25
CA GLU A 107 7.74 -19.03 -0.28
C GLU A 107 9.12 -18.48 0.13
N SER A 108 9.21 -17.17 0.39
CA SER A 108 10.49 -16.54 0.68
C SER A 108 11.08 -16.96 2.02
N ALA A 109 12.41 -17.02 2.09
CA ALA A 109 13.12 -17.30 3.34
C ALA A 109 12.83 -16.26 4.44
N ALA A 110 12.64 -14.99 4.05
CA ALA A 110 12.33 -13.91 4.97
C ALA A 110 10.92 -14.06 5.58
N HIS A 111 9.91 -14.46 4.79
CA HIS A 111 8.57 -14.77 5.28
C HIS A 111 8.61 -16.00 6.22
N ASN A 112 9.30 -17.05 5.84
CA ASN A 112 9.45 -18.25 6.69
C ASN A 112 10.15 -17.94 8.03
N ALA A 113 11.12 -17.02 8.04
CA ALA A 113 11.77 -16.56 9.27
C ALA A 113 10.82 -15.73 10.13
N PHE A 114 10.02 -14.85 9.51
CA PHE A 114 8.98 -14.08 10.18
C PHE A 114 7.91 -14.98 10.81
N ASP A 115 7.44 -15.99 10.10
CA ASP A 115 6.44 -16.94 10.61
C ASP A 115 6.91 -17.69 11.86
N LYS A 116 8.17 -18.07 11.95
CA LYS A 116 8.73 -18.72 13.13
C LYS A 116 8.63 -17.85 14.40
N MET A 117 8.67 -16.54 14.23
CA MET A 117 8.50 -15.57 15.33
C MET A 117 7.02 -15.26 15.60
N TYR A 118 6.24 -15.12 14.54
CA TYR A 118 4.85 -14.64 14.60
C TYR A 118 3.85 -15.72 15.01
N VAL A 119 3.92 -16.89 14.37
CA VAL A 119 2.93 -17.97 14.52
C VAL A 119 2.79 -18.46 15.98
N PRO A 120 3.85 -18.59 16.80
CA PRO A 120 3.71 -18.98 18.20
C PRO A 120 2.93 -17.97 19.07
N LEU A 121 2.90 -16.70 18.68
CA LEU A 121 2.27 -15.63 19.44
C LEU A 121 0.79 -15.44 19.10
N ARG A 122 0.35 -15.82 17.91
CA ARG A 122 -1.04 -15.66 17.49
C ARG A 122 -1.93 -16.78 18.03
N ALA A 123 -3.12 -16.45 18.51
CA ALA A 123 -4.21 -17.40 18.77
C ALA A 123 -4.96 -17.70 17.48
N ASN A 124 -5.29 -16.67 16.70
CA ASN A 124 -5.96 -16.76 15.41
C ASN A 124 -5.52 -15.62 14.49
N SER A 125 -5.68 -15.80 13.18
CA SER A 125 -5.56 -14.74 12.20
C SER A 125 -6.54 -14.94 11.05
N LEU A 126 -7.05 -13.81 10.55
CA LEU A 126 -7.79 -13.74 9.31
C LEU A 126 -6.90 -13.06 8.28
N SER A 127 -6.88 -13.58 7.07
CA SER A 127 -6.14 -12.95 5.99
C SER A 127 -6.93 -12.98 4.69
N ILE A 128 -6.87 -11.87 3.97
CA ILE A 128 -7.46 -11.73 2.65
C ILE A 128 -6.44 -11.10 1.70
N GLN A 129 -6.60 -11.39 0.42
CA GLN A 129 -5.90 -10.67 -0.64
C GLN A 129 -6.94 -10.01 -1.53
N VAL A 130 -6.73 -8.74 -1.83
CA VAL A 130 -7.58 -7.96 -2.74
C VAL A 130 -6.74 -7.41 -3.89
N SER A 131 -7.35 -7.31 -5.05
CA SER A 131 -6.74 -6.73 -6.25
C SER A 131 -7.81 -6.02 -7.07
N ASN A 132 -7.38 -5.18 -7.99
CA ASN A 132 -8.23 -4.55 -9.00
C ASN A 132 -8.11 -5.27 -10.34
#